data_9f02138db3fdae14c47ef859fb2b4e77
#
_entry.id   9f02138db3fdae14c47ef859fb2b4e77
#
_cell.length_a   1.000
_cell.length_b   1.000
_cell.length_c   1.000
_cell.angle_alpha   90.00
_cell.angle_beta   90.00
_cell.angle_gamma   90.00
#
_symmetry.space_group_name_H-M   'P 1'
#
loop_
_entity.id
_entity.type
_entity.pdbx_description
1 polymer ?
#
loop_
_entity_poly.entity_id
_entity_poly.type
_entity_poly.pdbx_seq_one_letter_code
_entity_poly.pdbx_strand_id
1 'polypeptide(L)' 'DETMLVTRLEAFGIPCLRQYPNDGQFGKLILGISGSGVDIFVPASVWEDACELIRESDDETEEEQ' A
#
# COMPACT_ATOMS: atom_id res chain seq x y z
N ASP A 1 2.65 -10.29 -6.27
CA ASP A 1 3.61 -9.35 -6.78
C ASP A 1 3.22 -7.94 -6.44
N GLU A 2 4.11 -7.21 -5.81
CA GLU A 2 3.73 -5.91 -5.34
C GLU A 2 3.42 -4.96 -6.48
N THR A 3 3.96 -5.21 -7.66
CA THR A 3 3.67 -4.34 -8.78
C THR A 3 2.20 -4.38 -9.15
N MET A 4 1.60 -5.55 -9.09
CA MET A 4 0.19 -5.63 -9.38
C MET A 4 -0.64 -4.93 -8.34
N LEU A 5 -0.25 -5.02 -7.09
CA LEU A 5 -0.98 -4.34 -6.05
C LEU A 5 -0.88 -2.84 -6.19
N VAL A 6 0.31 -2.35 -6.52
CA VAL A 6 0.48 -0.92 -6.71
C VAL A 6 -0.34 -0.44 -7.90
N THR A 7 -0.34 -1.21 -8.98
CA THR A 7 -1.13 -0.84 -10.14
C THR A 7 -2.61 -0.77 -9.79
N ARG A 8 -3.07 -1.73 -9.01
CA ARG A 8 -4.45 -1.73 -8.60
C ARG A 8 -4.80 -0.53 -7.75
N LEU A 9 -3.93 -0.18 -6.80
CA LEU A 9 -4.18 0.98 -5.97
C LEU A 9 -4.21 2.24 -6.81
N GLU A 10 -3.31 2.36 -7.75
CA GLU A 10 -3.28 3.55 -8.56
C GLU A 10 -4.51 3.62 -9.47
N ALA A 11 -5.01 2.49 -9.89
CA ALA A 11 -6.21 2.49 -10.70
C ALA A 11 -7.42 3.01 -9.93
N PHE A 12 -7.37 2.94 -8.61
CA PHE A 12 -8.44 3.48 -7.80
C PHE A 12 -8.15 4.90 -7.35
N GLY A 13 -7.11 5.49 -7.89
CA GLY A 13 -6.80 6.89 -7.56
C GLY A 13 -5.98 7.06 -6.31
N ILE A 14 -5.35 6.01 -5.84
CA ILE A 14 -4.55 6.08 -4.63
C ILE A 14 -3.08 6.14 -5.01
N PRO A 15 -2.42 7.27 -4.80
CA PRO A 15 -1.01 7.36 -5.16
C PRO A 15 -0.16 6.52 -4.21
N CYS A 16 0.85 5.88 -4.75
CA CYS A 16 1.73 5.04 -3.98
C CYS A 16 3.14 5.56 -4.11
N LEU A 17 3.74 5.91 -3.00
CA LEU A 17 5.09 6.45 -3.00
C LEU A 17 6.02 5.49 -2.31
N ARG A 18 7.24 5.46 -2.74
CA ARG A 18 8.22 4.57 -2.14
C ARG A 18 9.01 5.21 -1.04
N GLN A 19 8.89 6.51 -0.89
CA GLN A 19 9.55 7.21 0.17
C GLN A 19 8.56 8.11 0.86
N TYR A 20 8.74 8.29 2.14
CA TYR A 20 7.83 9.12 2.91
C TYR A 20 8.01 10.56 2.49
N PRO A 21 6.97 11.23 2.03
CA PRO A 21 7.11 12.61 1.58
C PRO A 21 7.28 13.56 2.75
N ASN A 22 7.85 14.71 2.45
CA ASN A 22 8.07 15.69 3.48
C ASN A 22 6.84 16.42 3.89
N ASP A 23 5.83 16.49 3.07
CA ASP A 23 4.63 17.22 3.47
C ASP A 23 3.47 16.33 3.30
N GLY A 24 2.40 16.60 3.99
CA GLY A 24 1.22 15.79 3.93
C GLY A 24 1.29 14.67 4.94
N GLN A 25 0.21 13.98 5.08
CA GLN A 25 0.14 12.88 6.00
C GLN A 25 -0.05 11.62 5.21
N PHE A 26 0.86 10.68 5.40
CA PHE A 26 0.84 9.45 4.66
C PHE A 26 0.93 8.29 5.61
N GLY A 27 0.37 7.18 5.22
CA GLY A 27 0.45 5.95 5.99
C GLY A 27 1.31 4.94 5.27
N LYS A 28 1.90 4.05 6.02
CA LYS A 28 2.81 3.07 5.47
C LYS A 28 2.09 1.77 5.26
N LEU A 29 2.33 1.15 4.12
CA LEU A 29 1.84 -0.16 3.82
C LEU A 29 3.00 -1.05 3.44
N ILE A 30 2.98 -2.28 3.90
CA ILE A 30 4.01 -3.21 3.56
C ILE A 30 3.40 -4.26 2.67
N LEU A 31 3.87 -4.32 1.44
CA LEU A 31 3.34 -5.24 0.47
C LEU A 31 4.32 -6.39 0.28
N GLY A 32 3.77 -7.55 0.03
CA GLY A 32 4.63 -8.67 -0.26
C GLY A 32 4.62 -9.68 0.85
N ILE A 33 5.47 -10.68 0.75
CA ILE A 33 5.49 -11.72 1.72
C ILE A 33 6.50 -11.42 2.76
N SER A 34 6.30 -12.01 3.89
CA SER A 34 7.19 -11.81 5.00
C SER A 34 8.63 -12.04 4.59
N GLY A 35 9.48 -11.15 4.90
CA GLY A 35 10.87 -11.28 4.56
C GLY A 35 11.27 -10.61 3.27
N SER A 36 10.32 -10.25 2.43
CA SER A 36 10.67 -9.57 1.21
C SER A 36 9.64 -8.53 0.89
N GLY A 37 9.10 -7.89 1.87
CA GLY A 37 8.09 -6.88 1.64
C GLY A 37 8.67 -5.59 1.12
N VAL A 38 7.80 -4.80 0.53
CA VAL A 38 8.16 -3.50 0.01
C VAL A 38 7.32 -2.47 0.73
N ASP A 39 7.95 -1.41 1.19
CA ASP A 39 7.22 -0.36 1.88
C ASP A 39 6.71 0.63 0.87
N ILE A 40 5.44 0.99 0.97
CA ILE A 40 4.93 2.09 0.17
C ILE A 40 4.13 2.98 1.10
N PHE A 41 3.95 4.23 0.66
CA PHE A 41 3.23 5.19 1.45
C PHE A 41 2.07 5.74 0.64
N VAL A 42 0.90 5.78 1.26
CA VAL A 42 -0.30 6.30 0.62
C VAL A 42 -0.87 7.39 1.49
N PRO A 43 -1.64 8.30 0.95
CA PRO A 43 -2.22 9.36 1.77
C PRO A 43 -3.04 8.80 2.91
N ALA A 44 -2.91 9.43 4.07
CA ALA A 44 -3.60 8.91 5.24
C ALA A 44 -5.10 8.86 5.05
N SER A 45 -5.64 9.77 4.27
CA SER A 45 -7.07 9.81 4.09
C SER A 45 -7.60 8.60 3.32
N VAL A 46 -6.75 7.92 2.56
CA VAL A 46 -7.20 6.75 1.84
C VAL A 46 -6.46 5.50 2.28
N TRP A 47 -5.77 5.59 3.41
CA TRP A 47 -4.98 4.46 3.88
C TRP A 47 -5.88 3.26 4.17
N GLU A 48 -7.03 3.48 4.78
CA GLU A 48 -7.91 2.37 5.09
C GLU A 48 -8.48 1.75 3.83
N ASP A 49 -8.79 2.59 2.84
CA ASP A 49 -9.28 2.05 1.58
C ASP A 49 -8.20 1.22 0.91
N ALA A 50 -6.97 1.66 0.99
CA ALA A 50 -5.89 0.91 0.41
C ALA A 50 -5.73 -0.43 1.10
N CYS A 51 -5.86 -0.45 2.41
CA CYS A 51 -5.76 -1.70 3.14
C CYS A 51 -6.85 -2.67 2.71
N GLU A 52 -8.04 -2.17 2.48
CA GLU A 52 -9.11 -3.05 2.07
C GLU A 52 -8.90 -3.59 0.69
N LEU A 53 -8.36 -2.79 -0.21
CA LEU A 53 -8.10 -3.27 -1.54
C LEU A 53 -7.05 -4.37 -1.52
N ILE A 54 -6.05 -4.22 -0.67
CA ILE A 54 -5.03 -5.21 -0.56
C ILE A 54 -5.59 -6.51 0.02
N ARG A 55 -6.45 -6.39 1.02
CA ARG A 55 -7.06 -7.56 1.60
C ARG A 55 -7.90 -8.30 0.62
N GLU A 56 -8.63 -7.58 -0.21
CA GLU A 56 -9.49 -8.19 -1.17
C GLU A 56 -8.74 -8.90 -2.25
N SER A 57 -7.53 -8.42 -2.57
CA SER A 57 -6.81 -9.08 -3.60
C SER A 57 -6.02 -10.25 -3.09
N ASP A 58 -6.11 -10.67 -1.90
CA ASP A 58 -5.68 -11.85 -1.50
C ASP A 58 -4.42 -12.10 -1.08
N ASP A 59 -3.97 -11.95 -0.42
CA ASP A 59 -3.31 -12.63 0.20
C ASP A 59 -1.93 -12.72 0.12
N GLU A 60 -1.33 -12.28 -0.67
CA GLU A 60 -0.01 -12.25 -0.59
C GLU A 60 0.55 -11.18 0.17
N THR A 61 -0.20 -10.39 0.86
CA THR A 61 0.23 -9.24 1.60
C THR A 61 0.08 -9.45 3.03
N GLU A 62 1.07 -9.13 3.81
CA GLU A 62 0.90 -9.14 5.19
C GLU A 62 0.71 -7.81 5.68
N GLU A 63 -0.39 -7.54 6.34
CA GLU A 63 -0.63 -6.28 6.87
C GLU A 63 0.04 -6.06 8.10
N GLU A 64 0.56 -4.94 8.34
CA GLU A 64 1.14 -4.61 9.54
C GLU A 64 0.17 -4.26 10.53
N GLN A 65 0.13 -4.84 11.59
CA GLN A 65 -0.86 -4.57 12.60
C GLN A 65 -0.41 -3.56 13.57
#